data_725df8b13e2327c80098e39f5ad783c4
#
_entry.id   725df8b13e2327c80098e39f5ad783c4
#
_cell.length_a   1.000
_cell.length_b   1.000
_cell.length_c   1.000
_cell.angle_alpha   90.00
_cell.angle_beta   90.00
_cell.angle_gamma   90.00
#
_symmetry.space_group_name_H-M   'P 1'
#
loop_
_entity.id
_entity.type
_entity.pdbx_description
1 polymer ?
#
loop_
_entity_poly.entity_id
_entity_poly.type
_entity_poly.pdbx_seq_one_letter_code
_entity_poly.pdbx_strand_id
1 'polypeptide(L)'
;MNQIYDENFLLELESHNERTVWARVTCLTALEEPIEYIEGKVTDGSINIDGKSAVRRSFNLTMIAHEVNINDFYWGLKTKVKLEIGLSNNINPKYPDIIWFKQGIFVLNTFNTSLTTNNYTISLSGKDKMCLLNGEVAGSLPHSTDFGSEDSYDSTTGITTHYKIPIK
;
A
#
# COMPACT_ATOMS: atom_id res chain seq x y z
N MET A 1 14.92 -6.47 -9.34
CA MET A 1 15.56 -5.26 -8.75
C MET A 1 16.29 -5.75 -7.52
N ASN A 2 17.61 -5.95 -7.61
CA ASN A 2 18.39 -6.38 -6.45
C ASN A 2 18.46 -5.21 -5.48
N GLN A 3 17.81 -5.32 -4.32
CA GLN A 3 18.09 -4.43 -3.21
C GLN A 3 19.51 -4.75 -2.74
N ILE A 4 20.41 -3.81 -2.89
CA ILE A 4 21.73 -3.90 -2.27
C ILE A 4 21.47 -3.73 -0.78
N TYR A 5 21.59 -4.81 -0.03
CA TYR A 5 21.52 -4.76 1.42
C TYR A 5 22.83 -4.18 1.93
N ASP A 6 22.72 -3.19 2.81
CA ASP A 6 23.85 -2.69 3.56
C ASP A 6 24.42 -3.84 4.41
N GLU A 7 25.75 -4.00 4.44
CA GLU A 7 26.43 -5.02 5.28
C GLU A 7 26.02 -4.91 6.75
N ASN A 8 25.82 -3.68 7.23
CA ASN A 8 25.34 -3.42 8.58
C ASN A 8 23.92 -3.99 8.83
N PHE A 9 23.07 -4.00 7.81
CA PHE A 9 21.73 -4.60 7.91
C PHE A 9 21.80 -6.12 8.07
N LEU A 10 22.68 -6.79 7.33
CA LEU A 10 22.87 -8.24 7.47
C LEU A 10 23.43 -8.61 8.84
N LEU A 11 24.39 -7.83 9.35
CA LEU A 11 24.92 -8.02 10.69
C LEU A 11 23.87 -7.81 11.76
N GLU A 12 22.95 -6.84 11.60
CA GLU A 12 21.85 -6.62 12.53
C GLU A 12 20.81 -7.76 12.44
N LEU A 13 20.55 -8.32 11.25
CA LEU A 13 19.70 -9.49 11.09
C LEU A 13 20.29 -10.75 11.73
N GLU A 14 21.60 -10.91 11.72
CA GLU A 14 22.31 -12.03 12.34
C GLU A 14 22.45 -11.86 13.85
N SER A 15 22.38 -10.62 14.35
CA SER A 15 22.42 -10.36 15.78
C SER A 15 21.17 -10.95 16.45
N HIS A 16 21.36 -11.64 17.58
CA HIS A 16 20.25 -12.22 18.35
C HIS A 16 19.59 -11.23 19.33
N ASN A 17 19.80 -9.94 19.10
CA ASN A 17 19.26 -8.88 19.95
C ASN A 17 17.76 -8.63 19.64
N GLU A 18 17.06 -8.07 20.62
CA GLU A 18 15.69 -7.60 20.43
C GLU A 18 15.63 -6.57 19.31
N ARG A 19 14.77 -6.81 18.32
CA ARG A 19 14.62 -5.95 17.15
C ARG A 19 13.40 -5.06 17.29
N THR A 20 13.60 -3.78 17.02
CA THR A 20 12.48 -2.84 16.90
C THR A 20 12.12 -2.65 15.43
N VAL A 21 10.88 -3.00 15.11
CA VAL A 21 10.32 -2.81 13.77
C VAL A 21 9.53 -1.50 13.75
N TRP A 22 9.78 -0.71 12.74
CA TRP A 22 9.09 0.55 12.48
C TRP A 22 8.22 0.42 11.23
N ALA A 23 7.17 1.21 11.16
CA ALA A 23 6.39 1.35 9.95
C ALA A 23 6.23 2.83 9.61
N ARG A 24 6.31 3.13 8.32
CA ARG A 24 5.95 4.42 7.75
C ARG A 24 4.85 4.20 6.74
N VAL A 25 3.74 4.87 6.96
CA VAL A 25 2.59 4.87 6.06
C VAL A 25 2.43 6.27 5.50
N THR A 26 2.64 6.42 4.20
CA THR A 26 2.53 7.71 3.50
C THR A 26 1.22 7.77 2.75
N CYS A 27 0.40 8.75 3.02
CA CYS A 27 -0.81 9.06 2.29
C CYS A 27 -0.47 9.65 0.93
N LEU A 28 -1.16 9.23 -0.12
CA LEU A 28 -0.89 9.61 -1.50
C LEU A 28 -2.09 10.29 -2.15
N THR A 29 -1.81 11.21 -3.07
CA THR A 29 -2.82 11.76 -3.98
C THR A 29 -3.31 10.70 -4.97
N ALA A 30 -4.33 11.05 -5.77
CA ALA A 30 -4.78 10.20 -6.88
C ALA A 30 -3.65 9.89 -7.89
N LEU A 31 -2.69 10.80 -8.06
CA LEU A 31 -1.52 10.67 -8.94
C LEU A 31 -0.32 9.99 -8.25
N GLU A 32 -0.52 9.48 -7.02
CA GLU A 32 0.50 8.80 -6.21
C GLU A 32 1.63 9.71 -5.71
N GLU A 33 1.37 11.01 -5.61
CA GLU A 33 2.27 11.96 -4.96
C GLU A 33 2.07 11.94 -3.44
N PRO A 34 3.14 12.05 -2.64
CA PRO A 34 3.05 12.02 -1.18
C PRO A 34 2.39 13.29 -0.65
N ILE A 35 1.46 13.14 0.31
CA ILE A 35 0.80 14.26 1.00
C ILE A 35 1.38 14.39 2.40
N GLU A 36 1.20 13.35 3.22
CA GLU A 36 1.67 13.30 4.60
C GLU A 36 1.99 11.85 4.98
N TYR A 37 2.70 11.64 6.05
CA TYR A 37 3.03 10.30 6.53
C TYR A 37 2.85 10.19 8.04
N ILE A 38 2.60 8.96 8.48
CA ILE A 38 2.61 8.56 9.88
C ILE A 38 3.73 7.55 10.05
N GLU A 39 4.50 7.72 11.11
CA GLU A 39 5.60 6.84 11.48
C GLU A 39 5.43 6.36 12.91
N GLY A 40 5.72 5.09 13.17
CA GLY A 40 5.58 4.53 14.49
C GLY A 40 6.25 3.18 14.67
N LYS A 41 6.39 2.79 15.94
CA LYS A 41 6.88 1.47 16.34
C LYS A 41 5.75 0.46 16.13
N VAL A 42 6.04 -0.60 15.37
CA VAL A 42 5.08 -1.68 15.12
C VAL A 42 4.91 -2.53 16.38
N THR A 43 3.67 -2.75 16.76
CA THR A 43 3.32 -3.65 17.88
C THR A 43 2.73 -4.95 17.38
N ASP A 44 2.04 -4.92 16.22
CA ASP A 44 1.49 -6.10 15.58
C ASP A 44 1.30 -5.81 14.07
N GLY A 45 1.35 -6.85 13.26
CA GLY A 45 1.08 -6.68 11.82
C GLY A 45 1.39 -7.91 10.99
N SER A 46 0.79 -7.92 9.81
CA SER A 46 1.05 -8.95 8.79
C SER A 46 0.94 -8.37 7.40
N ILE A 47 1.73 -8.90 6.48
CA ILE A 47 1.62 -8.67 5.04
C ILE A 47 1.39 -10.02 4.39
N ASN A 48 0.22 -10.19 3.78
CA ASN A 48 -0.13 -11.41 3.05
C ASN A 48 0.12 -11.22 1.57
N ILE A 49 0.73 -12.22 0.95
CA ILE A 49 0.98 -12.27 -0.49
C ILE A 49 0.40 -13.58 -1.02
N ASP A 50 -0.67 -13.49 -1.82
CA ASP A 50 -1.31 -14.63 -2.46
C ASP A 50 -1.27 -14.46 -3.99
N GLY A 51 -0.40 -15.21 -4.65
CA GLY A 51 -0.23 -15.17 -6.10
C GLY A 51 -1.43 -15.71 -6.89
N LYS A 52 -2.37 -16.42 -6.24
CA LYS A 52 -3.56 -17.00 -6.87
C LYS A 52 -4.79 -16.10 -6.75
N SER A 53 -4.79 -15.15 -5.83
CA SER A 53 -5.89 -14.20 -5.64
C SER A 53 -5.83 -13.06 -6.65
N ALA A 54 -7.02 -12.54 -7.04
CA ALA A 54 -7.12 -11.31 -7.83
C ALA A 54 -6.53 -10.12 -7.08
N VAL A 55 -6.77 -10.02 -5.77
CA VAL A 55 -6.11 -9.09 -4.86
C VAL A 55 -4.93 -9.81 -4.24
N ARG A 56 -3.75 -9.58 -4.80
CA ARG A 56 -2.56 -10.37 -4.47
C ARG A 56 -1.93 -10.04 -3.14
N ARG A 57 -2.09 -8.81 -2.65
CA ARG A 57 -1.47 -8.37 -1.42
C ARG A 57 -2.46 -7.66 -0.51
N SER A 58 -2.36 -7.94 0.78
CA SER A 58 -3.06 -7.21 1.82
C SER A 58 -2.14 -7.04 3.02
N PHE A 59 -2.41 -6.02 3.82
CA PHE A 59 -1.71 -5.81 5.07
C PHE A 59 -2.67 -5.47 6.20
N ASN A 60 -2.28 -5.83 7.41
CA ASN A 60 -2.80 -5.33 8.67
C ASN A 60 -1.62 -4.81 9.47
N LEU A 61 -1.77 -3.69 10.13
CA LEU A 61 -0.71 -3.05 10.87
C LEU A 61 -1.28 -2.35 12.10
N THR A 62 -0.65 -2.58 13.25
CA THR A 62 -0.89 -1.82 14.48
C THR A 62 0.44 -1.25 14.95
N MET A 63 0.47 0.06 15.18
CA MET A 63 1.68 0.76 15.60
C MET A 63 1.37 1.82 16.65
N ILE A 64 2.38 2.14 17.45
CA ILE A 64 2.38 3.30 18.33
C ILE A 64 3.04 4.44 17.56
N ALA A 65 2.27 5.48 17.25
CA ALA A 65 2.77 6.62 16.51
C ALA A 65 3.72 7.47 17.37
N HIS A 66 4.80 7.95 16.75
CA HIS A 66 5.80 8.75 17.43
C HIS A 66 5.37 10.23 17.51
N GLU A 67 4.86 10.76 16.43
CA GLU A 67 4.28 12.10 16.36
C GLU A 67 2.90 12.02 15.72
N VAL A 68 1.94 12.73 16.28
CA VAL A 68 0.55 12.71 15.82
C VAL A 68 0.16 14.08 15.35
N ASN A 69 0.36 14.32 14.07
CA ASN A 69 -0.25 15.42 13.37
C ASN A 69 -1.06 14.84 12.20
N ILE A 70 -2.16 14.16 12.56
CA ILE A 70 -3.01 13.49 11.57
C ILE A 70 -4.07 14.48 11.12
N ASN A 71 -4.08 14.78 9.85
CA ASN A 71 -5.21 15.44 9.24
C ASN A 71 -6.21 14.38 8.77
N ASP A 72 -7.28 14.17 9.54
CA ASP A 72 -8.32 13.16 9.27
C ASP A 72 -8.89 13.23 7.85
N PHE A 73 -8.79 14.36 7.20
CA PHE A 73 -9.25 14.53 5.82
C PHE A 73 -8.50 13.64 4.82
N TYR A 74 -7.22 13.38 5.04
CA TYR A 74 -6.41 12.57 4.11
C TYR A 74 -6.48 11.08 4.41
N TRP A 75 -6.81 10.68 5.63
CA TRP A 75 -6.82 9.28 6.09
C TRP A 75 -8.18 8.59 5.93
N GLY A 76 -8.94 9.00 4.94
CA GLY A 76 -10.23 8.38 4.61
C GLY A 76 -10.09 6.98 3.99
N LEU A 77 -11.18 6.22 4.06
CA LEU A 77 -11.29 4.95 3.34
C LEU A 77 -11.08 5.16 1.83
N LYS A 78 -10.48 4.19 1.18
CA LYS A 78 -10.12 4.20 -0.26
C LYS A 78 -8.93 5.10 -0.62
N THR A 79 -8.33 5.78 0.33
CA THR A 79 -7.10 6.54 0.08
C THR A 79 -5.96 5.59 -0.26
N LYS A 80 -5.13 5.98 -1.22
CA LYS A 80 -3.91 5.24 -1.53
C LYS A 80 -2.85 5.53 -0.49
N VAL A 81 -2.19 4.50 0.00
CA VAL A 81 -1.11 4.62 0.97
C VAL A 81 0.12 3.83 0.50
N LYS A 82 1.29 4.42 0.67
CA LYS A 82 2.58 3.72 0.49
C LYS A 82 3.01 3.19 1.86
N LEU A 83 3.25 1.89 1.93
CA LEU A 83 3.74 1.22 3.13
C LEU A 83 5.24 0.96 3.02
N GLU A 84 5.98 1.35 4.04
CA GLU A 84 7.39 1.06 4.23
C GLU A 84 7.59 0.46 5.63
N ILE A 85 8.33 -0.62 5.72
CA ILE A 85 8.71 -1.24 6.99
C ILE A 85 10.17 -0.92 7.24
N GLY A 86 10.47 -0.49 8.43
CA GLY A 86 11.80 -0.11 8.87
C GLY A 86 12.35 -1.07 9.92
N LEU A 87 13.63 -1.37 9.84
CA LEU A 87 14.36 -2.06 10.88
C LEU A 87 15.36 -1.09 11.52
N SER A 88 15.30 -0.97 12.84
CA SER A 88 16.26 -0.15 13.58
C SER A 88 17.65 -0.80 13.52
N ASN A 89 18.64 -0.02 13.12
CA ASN A 89 20.03 -0.43 13.17
C ASN A 89 20.62 -0.09 14.56
N ASN A 90 20.76 -1.08 15.41
CA ASN A 90 21.27 -0.92 16.78
C ASN A 90 22.81 -1.03 16.88
N ILE A 91 23.49 -1.32 15.77
CA ILE A 91 24.96 -1.45 15.73
C ILE A 91 25.64 -0.13 16.11
N ASN A 92 25.02 1.00 15.75
CA ASN A 92 25.51 2.33 16.13
C ASN A 92 24.45 3.08 16.96
N PRO A 93 24.45 2.94 18.29
CA PRO A 93 23.47 3.58 19.16
C PRO A 93 23.50 5.12 19.13
N LYS A 94 24.57 5.72 18.59
CA LYS A 94 24.70 7.16 18.47
C LYS A 94 23.88 7.73 17.30
N TYR A 95 23.61 6.90 16.29
CA TYR A 95 22.82 7.26 15.12
C TYR A 95 21.96 6.04 14.74
N PRO A 96 20.82 5.82 15.41
CA PRO A 96 19.91 4.74 15.04
C PRO A 96 19.25 5.08 13.70
N ASP A 97 19.94 4.74 12.62
CA ASP A 97 19.36 4.84 11.29
C ASP A 97 18.34 3.71 11.11
N ILE A 98 17.16 4.06 10.70
CA ILE A 98 16.13 3.08 10.33
C ILE A 98 16.33 2.76 8.85
N ILE A 99 16.55 1.49 8.55
CA ILE A 99 16.66 1.02 7.17
C ILE A 99 15.26 0.69 6.68
N TRP A 100 14.78 1.43 5.66
CA TRP A 100 13.43 1.35 5.15
C TRP A 100 13.30 0.42 3.96
N PHE A 101 12.31 -0.48 4.01
CA PHE A 101 11.94 -1.41 2.94
C PHE A 101 10.56 -1.07 2.40
N LYS A 102 10.50 -0.74 1.13
CA LYS A 102 9.24 -0.46 0.44
C LYS A 102 8.42 -1.75 0.28
N GLN A 103 7.22 -1.75 0.81
CA GLN A 103 6.27 -2.87 0.67
C GLN A 103 5.32 -2.67 -0.51
N GLY A 104 5.09 -1.44 -0.93
CA GLY A 104 4.27 -1.09 -2.09
C GLY A 104 3.18 -0.08 -1.77
N ILE A 105 2.27 0.07 -2.74
CA ILE A 105 1.12 0.96 -2.63
C ILE A 105 -0.13 0.12 -2.43
N PHE A 106 -0.92 0.49 -1.45
CA PHE A 106 -2.16 -0.15 -1.04
C PHE A 106 -3.30 0.85 -1.03
N VAL A 107 -4.52 0.35 -1.04
CA VAL A 107 -5.75 1.12 -0.83
C VAL A 107 -6.22 0.87 0.59
N LEU A 108 -6.41 1.92 1.35
CA LEU A 108 -6.79 1.87 2.75
C LEU A 108 -8.22 1.32 2.89
N ASN A 109 -8.38 0.27 3.69
CA ASN A 109 -9.65 -0.37 3.97
C ASN A 109 -10.18 -0.01 5.37
N THR A 110 -9.31 0.04 6.37
CA THR A 110 -9.64 0.49 7.73
C THR A 110 -8.56 1.43 8.24
N PHE A 111 -8.99 2.41 9.03
CA PHE A 111 -8.13 3.31 9.77
C PHE A 111 -8.79 3.60 11.10
N ASN A 112 -8.18 3.14 12.18
CA ASN A 112 -8.68 3.34 13.53
C ASN A 112 -7.58 3.94 14.40
N THR A 113 -7.94 4.89 15.22
CA THR A 113 -7.03 5.53 16.16
C THR A 113 -7.54 5.35 17.58
N SER A 114 -6.63 5.13 18.51
CA SER A 114 -6.94 5.03 19.93
C SER A 114 -5.90 5.81 20.73
N LEU A 115 -6.37 6.79 21.47
CA LEU A 115 -5.54 7.59 22.36
C LEU A 115 -5.70 7.08 23.79
N THR A 116 -4.60 6.64 24.38
CA THR A 116 -4.50 6.34 25.81
C THR A 116 -3.60 7.39 26.46
N THR A 117 -3.53 7.39 27.79
CA THR A 117 -2.80 8.45 28.56
C THR A 117 -1.35 8.63 28.10
N ASN A 118 -0.71 7.56 27.59
CA ASN A 118 0.72 7.59 27.24
C ASN A 118 1.02 7.18 25.80
N ASN A 119 0.03 6.68 25.04
CA ASN A 119 0.28 6.11 23.72
C ASN A 119 -0.84 6.49 22.75
N TYR A 120 -0.45 6.84 21.55
CA TYR A 120 -1.34 6.98 20.41
C TYR A 120 -1.18 5.75 19.52
N THR A 121 -2.16 4.88 19.55
CA THR A 121 -2.15 3.64 18.77
C THR A 121 -2.97 3.81 17.52
N ILE A 122 -2.38 3.39 16.40
CA ILE A 122 -3.02 3.42 15.08
C ILE A 122 -3.09 1.99 14.56
N SER A 123 -4.30 1.59 14.16
CA SER A 123 -4.54 0.31 13.49
C SER A 123 -5.09 0.55 12.10
N LEU A 124 -4.45 0.00 11.09
CA LEU A 124 -4.83 0.16 9.70
C LEU A 124 -4.73 -1.15 8.93
N SER A 125 -5.58 -1.28 7.93
CA SER A 125 -5.49 -2.36 6.97
C SER A 125 -5.68 -1.84 5.56
N GLY A 126 -5.12 -2.56 4.60
CA GLY A 126 -5.27 -2.21 3.20
C GLY A 126 -5.06 -3.39 2.27
N LYS A 127 -5.52 -3.20 1.05
CA LYS A 127 -5.38 -4.15 -0.05
C LYS A 127 -4.62 -3.52 -1.20
N ASP A 128 -4.00 -4.32 -2.06
CA ASP A 128 -3.33 -3.77 -3.23
C ASP A 128 -4.31 -3.09 -4.20
N LYS A 129 -3.79 -2.33 -5.15
CA LYS A 129 -4.60 -1.55 -6.09
C LYS A 129 -5.57 -2.36 -6.94
N MET A 130 -5.40 -3.68 -7.03
CA MET A 130 -6.33 -4.54 -7.76
C MET A 130 -7.73 -4.57 -7.15
N CYS A 131 -7.86 -4.25 -5.85
CA CYS A 131 -9.17 -4.11 -5.21
C CYS A 131 -10.04 -2.99 -5.79
N LEU A 132 -9.45 -2.01 -6.48
CA LEU A 132 -10.18 -0.96 -7.18
C LEU A 132 -10.84 -1.46 -8.48
N LEU A 133 -10.32 -2.54 -9.06
CA LEU A 133 -10.78 -3.08 -10.34
C LEU A 133 -11.74 -4.25 -10.16
N ASN A 134 -11.67 -4.98 -9.04
CA ASN A 134 -12.52 -6.15 -8.80
C ASN A 134 -13.83 -5.85 -8.08
N GLY A 135 -14.10 -4.57 -7.78
CA GLY A 135 -15.34 -4.12 -7.16
C GLY A 135 -15.39 -4.19 -5.64
N GLU A 136 -14.31 -4.61 -4.96
CA GLU A 136 -14.31 -4.69 -3.49
C GLU A 136 -14.31 -3.33 -2.79
N VAL A 137 -13.63 -2.34 -3.37
CA VAL A 137 -13.44 -1.00 -2.78
C VAL A 137 -14.05 0.10 -3.63
N ALA A 138 -14.08 -0.08 -4.96
CA ALA A 138 -14.67 0.83 -5.93
C ALA A 138 -15.60 0.05 -6.86
N GLY A 139 -16.22 0.73 -7.84
CA GLY A 139 -17.04 0.05 -8.83
C GLY A 139 -16.24 -1.01 -9.60
N SER A 140 -16.86 -2.18 -9.84
CA SER A 140 -16.27 -3.17 -10.75
C SER A 140 -16.21 -2.61 -12.17
N LEU A 141 -15.20 -2.98 -12.93
CA LEU A 141 -15.23 -2.79 -14.36
C LEU A 141 -16.44 -3.54 -14.92
N PRO A 142 -17.30 -2.91 -15.74
CA PRO A 142 -18.41 -3.62 -16.34
C PRO A 142 -17.87 -4.81 -17.16
N HIS A 143 -18.63 -5.91 -17.16
CA HIS A 143 -18.25 -7.16 -17.83
C HIS A 143 -17.96 -7.02 -19.33
N SER A 144 -18.40 -5.91 -19.91
CA SER A 144 -18.10 -5.48 -21.26
C SER A 144 -17.59 -4.04 -21.24
N THR A 145 -16.32 -3.85 -20.92
CA THR A 145 -15.68 -2.56 -21.19
C THR A 145 -15.22 -2.59 -22.64
N ASP A 146 -15.87 -1.82 -23.50
CA ASP A 146 -15.41 -1.61 -24.87
C ASP A 146 -14.11 -0.78 -24.80
N PHE A 147 -12.97 -1.45 -24.83
CA PHE A 147 -11.69 -0.79 -25.05
C PHE A 147 -11.50 -0.55 -26.55
N GLY A 148 -12.20 0.44 -27.08
CA GLY A 148 -12.14 0.81 -28.47
C GLY A 148 -13.00 -0.09 -29.36
N SER A 149 -14.10 0.43 -29.86
CA SER A 149 -14.75 -0.12 -31.04
C SER A 149 -13.93 0.34 -32.24
N GLU A 150 -13.30 -0.58 -32.94
CA GLU A 150 -12.93 -0.27 -34.34
C GLU A 150 -14.22 -0.32 -35.15
N ASP A 151 -14.76 0.84 -35.44
CA ASP A 151 -15.87 0.95 -36.36
C ASP A 151 -15.35 0.78 -37.79
N SER A 152 -15.66 -0.32 -38.40
CA SER A 152 -15.39 -0.51 -39.83
C SER A 152 -16.59 -0.03 -40.66
N TYR A 153 -16.39 1.03 -41.43
CA TYR A 153 -17.37 1.53 -42.37
C TYR A 153 -17.12 0.92 -43.76
N ASP A 154 -18.08 0.16 -44.26
CA ASP A 154 -18.05 -0.34 -45.63
C ASP A 154 -18.74 0.68 -46.54
N SER A 155 -17.93 1.37 -47.33
CA SER A 155 -18.40 2.38 -48.27
C SER A 155 -19.27 1.82 -49.42
N THR A 156 -19.26 0.51 -49.65
CA THR A 156 -20.03 -0.14 -50.74
C THR A 156 -21.45 -0.44 -50.31
N THR A 157 -21.62 -0.82 -49.03
CA THR A 157 -22.91 -1.21 -48.45
C THR A 157 -23.53 -0.13 -47.55
N GLY A 158 -22.76 0.89 -47.18
CA GLY A 158 -23.18 1.94 -46.25
C GLY A 158 -23.39 1.45 -44.81
N ILE A 159 -22.90 0.25 -44.45
CA ILE A 159 -23.08 -0.37 -43.16
C ILE A 159 -21.86 -0.10 -42.32
N THR A 160 -22.08 0.40 -41.08
CA THR A 160 -21.07 0.49 -40.02
C THR A 160 -21.13 -0.77 -39.16
N THR A 161 -20.04 -1.53 -39.13
CA THR A 161 -19.97 -2.72 -38.26
C THR A 161 -19.14 -2.38 -37.00
N HIS A 162 -19.77 -2.50 -35.84
CA HIS A 162 -19.13 -2.29 -34.54
C HIS A 162 -18.54 -3.61 -34.04
N TYR A 163 -17.23 -3.69 -33.91
CA TYR A 163 -16.55 -4.84 -33.32
C TYR A 163 -16.30 -4.62 -31.85
N LYS A 164 -16.84 -5.49 -31.02
CA LYS A 164 -16.52 -5.56 -29.59
C LYS A 164 -15.32 -6.48 -29.39
N ILE A 165 -14.25 -5.95 -28.84
CA ILE A 165 -13.07 -6.74 -28.50
C ILE A 165 -13.34 -7.38 -27.12
N PRO A 166 -13.50 -8.70 -27.01
CA PRO A 166 -13.67 -9.36 -25.72
C PRO A 166 -12.32 -9.36 -24.97
N ILE A 167 -12.34 -8.87 -23.76
CA ILE A 167 -11.20 -9.03 -22.84
C ILE A 167 -11.18 -10.48 -22.38
N LYS A 168 -10.07 -11.19 -22.68
CA LYS A 168 -9.79 -12.52 -22.15
C LYS A 168 -9.07 -12.46 -20.82
#